data_6de92a15e79b78fc5498d5418f02c35b
#
_entry.id   6de92a15e79b78fc5498d5418f02c35b
#
_cell.length_a   1.000
_cell.length_b   1.000
_cell.length_c   1.000
_cell.angle_alpha   90.00
_cell.angle_beta   90.00
_cell.angle_gamma   90.00
#
_symmetry.space_group_name_H-M   'P 1'
#
loop_
_entity.id
_entity.type
_entity.pdbx_description
1 polymer ?
#
loop_
_entity_poly.entity_id
_entity_poly.type
_entity_poly.pdbx_seq_one_letter_code
_entity_poly.pdbx_strand_id
1 'polypeptide(L)'
;MTWSKLKSGMEGFFADGVKGRIGLHMTSYRRPGRGDDEGRSWITIDGEELINMPLHVEWARNTIDRHEPELGREFELASRLGQNRLKRAMIAYQELSIEAILASEDSVVRALGMLDRRVGKRRLGRMDLTDQPPLVKYLYLFRCGIEGIRAKLEEDPETLKRRLGRAHRPPHETAEPNPEEEDGAEANEAAVDPADAKLASASKHNLAALIRRMHADQVEESELRTEVARLMLAAFRSLSDRDALRDLLVSVESQTDLLGSAAYASGVIALASRSDAWLRGPSGWKARSHNEKKQFSSLARHLYADYDVPRFMDRVWMGGDTQRHDWFRHVGAGKNIRTAEGLPISLNKRMAHFFLQAPDDYSVEAALRYGQVMSLDGDPGLADAIRETPLVREFRDDAFWLSVLRFFVDNPMLDRAHVQPIVDYICSQRYEPVIVFVERGVAEERPPLQPNFTMRGRTAESLLRAVDEWHGRLGREQSGGDLQWRKSPVADYVQREGSAEGKEMQVWRIRELVSSKELIAEGRAQGHCVASYAKSCFQGKCSIWTMEIQTFDGIDKRLTIEVGLPQGEIRQVRGLRNRRATRDEMRVVTNWAMQSGLSLATYL
;
A
#
# COMPACT_ATOMS: atom_id res chain seq x y z
N MET A 1 -14.53 -15.10 -6.98
CA MET A 1 -15.15 -14.92 -8.33
C MET A 1 -14.52 -13.70 -8.99
N THR A 2 -14.05 -13.80 -10.25
CA THR A 2 -13.48 -12.66 -10.99
C THR A 2 -14.58 -11.65 -11.36
N TRP A 3 -14.22 -10.36 -11.48
CA TRP A 3 -15.18 -9.31 -11.87
C TRP A 3 -15.91 -9.62 -13.17
N SER A 4 -15.20 -10.10 -14.20
CA SER A 4 -15.80 -10.46 -15.49
C SER A 4 -16.87 -11.55 -15.37
N LYS A 5 -16.63 -12.60 -14.58
CA LYS A 5 -17.62 -13.66 -14.34
C LYS A 5 -18.83 -13.14 -13.57
N LEU A 6 -18.58 -12.28 -12.58
CA LEU A 6 -19.65 -11.67 -11.78
C LEU A 6 -20.53 -10.76 -12.63
N LYS A 7 -19.93 -9.92 -13.46
CA LYS A 7 -20.63 -9.03 -14.40
C LYS A 7 -21.47 -9.82 -15.41
N SER A 8 -20.89 -10.81 -16.06
CA SER A 8 -21.60 -11.66 -17.03
C SER A 8 -22.75 -12.42 -16.38
N GLY A 9 -22.59 -12.90 -15.14
CA GLY A 9 -23.67 -13.51 -14.35
C GLY A 9 -24.82 -12.54 -14.11
N MET A 10 -24.54 -11.28 -13.74
CA MET A 10 -25.56 -10.26 -13.53
C MET A 10 -26.31 -9.88 -14.82
N GLU A 11 -25.56 -9.69 -15.91
CA GLU A 11 -26.15 -9.39 -17.23
C GLU A 11 -27.12 -10.49 -17.71
N GLY A 12 -26.89 -11.72 -17.29
CA GLY A 12 -27.79 -12.87 -17.53
C GLY A 12 -29.18 -12.73 -16.89
N PHE A 13 -29.29 -12.00 -15.79
CA PHE A 13 -30.56 -11.72 -15.12
C PHE A 13 -31.34 -10.56 -15.73
N PHE A 14 -30.68 -9.65 -16.42
CA PHE A 14 -31.34 -8.44 -16.94
C PHE A 14 -32.38 -8.76 -18.00
N ALA A 15 -33.46 -7.98 -18.00
CA ALA A 15 -34.45 -8.03 -19.05
C ALA A 15 -33.88 -7.63 -20.41
N ASP A 16 -34.39 -8.20 -21.49
CA ASP A 16 -33.77 -8.04 -22.82
C ASP A 16 -33.70 -6.59 -23.30
N GLY A 17 -34.69 -5.76 -23.00
CA GLY A 17 -34.66 -4.33 -23.34
C GLY A 17 -33.64 -3.52 -22.53
N VAL A 18 -33.14 -4.04 -21.42
CA VAL A 18 -32.17 -3.40 -20.54
C VAL A 18 -30.73 -3.79 -20.89
N LYS A 19 -30.54 -4.99 -21.44
CA LYS A 19 -29.21 -5.49 -21.83
C LYS A 19 -28.51 -4.55 -22.79
N GLY A 20 -27.24 -4.30 -22.53
CA GLY A 20 -26.41 -3.39 -23.33
C GLY A 20 -26.60 -1.89 -23.03
N ARG A 21 -27.66 -1.50 -22.30
CA ARG A 21 -27.90 -0.12 -21.88
C ARG A 21 -27.39 0.17 -20.47
N ILE A 22 -27.28 -0.87 -19.63
CA ILE A 22 -26.73 -0.79 -18.28
C ILE A 22 -25.28 -1.27 -18.31
N GLY A 23 -24.35 -0.45 -17.82
CA GLY A 23 -22.95 -0.80 -17.58
C GLY A 23 -22.67 -0.92 -16.08
N LEU A 24 -22.10 -2.05 -15.66
CA LEU A 24 -21.60 -2.24 -14.29
C LEU A 24 -20.08 -2.17 -14.33
N HIS A 25 -19.51 -1.23 -13.57
CA HIS A 25 -18.07 -0.93 -13.63
C HIS A 25 -17.45 -0.97 -12.24
N MET A 26 -16.18 -1.34 -12.19
CA MET A 26 -15.39 -1.32 -10.97
C MET A 26 -13.91 -1.09 -11.34
N THR A 27 -13.29 -0.15 -10.65
CA THR A 27 -11.83 -0.04 -10.57
C THR A 27 -11.43 -0.24 -9.12
N SER A 28 -10.41 -1.03 -8.90
CA SER A 28 -9.81 -1.24 -7.58
C SER A 28 -8.32 -1.00 -7.73
N TYR A 29 -7.80 -0.06 -6.95
CA TYR A 29 -6.38 0.24 -6.88
C TYR A 29 -5.91 -0.21 -5.51
N ARG A 30 -5.05 -1.23 -5.45
CA ARG A 30 -4.31 -1.52 -4.22
C ARG A 30 -3.34 -0.38 -3.99
N ARG A 31 -3.47 0.34 -2.88
CA ARG A 31 -2.40 1.20 -2.39
C ARG A 31 -1.37 0.34 -1.68
N PRO A 32 -0.10 0.32 -2.12
CA PRO A 32 0.98 -0.25 -1.34
C PRO A 32 1.08 0.51 0.00
N GLY A 33 0.99 -0.21 1.12
CA GLY A 33 1.15 0.37 2.47
C GLY A 33 -0.12 0.94 3.13
N ARG A 34 -1.26 0.99 2.43
CA ARG A 34 -2.57 1.17 3.08
C ARG A 34 -3.41 -0.07 2.78
N GLY A 35 -3.88 -0.76 3.81
CA GLY A 35 -4.71 -1.96 3.68
C GLY A 35 -6.07 -1.74 2.99
N ASP A 36 -6.28 -0.56 2.41
CA ASP A 36 -7.48 -0.14 1.74
C ASP A 36 -7.28 -0.20 0.23
N ASP A 37 -8.14 -0.97 -0.45
CA ASP A 37 -8.30 -0.87 -1.89
C ASP A 37 -8.91 0.51 -2.19
N GLU A 38 -8.13 1.42 -2.77
CA GLU A 38 -8.70 2.61 -3.40
C GLU A 38 -9.35 2.22 -4.71
N GLY A 39 -10.49 2.83 -4.95
CA GLY A 39 -11.19 2.59 -6.18
C GLY A 39 -12.62 3.08 -6.08
N ARG A 40 -13.34 2.83 -7.13
CA ARG A 40 -14.77 3.11 -7.18
C ARG A 40 -15.49 2.01 -7.94
N SER A 41 -16.76 1.87 -7.67
CA SER A 41 -17.68 1.20 -8.56
C SER A 41 -18.72 2.19 -9.03
N TRP A 42 -19.22 2.00 -10.25
CA TRP A 42 -20.25 2.89 -10.80
C TRP A 42 -21.17 2.13 -11.74
N ILE A 43 -22.35 2.67 -11.89
CA ILE A 43 -23.36 2.16 -12.83
C ILE A 43 -23.52 3.22 -13.92
N THR A 44 -23.50 2.80 -15.17
CA THR A 44 -23.82 3.66 -16.33
C THR A 44 -25.13 3.24 -16.96
N ILE A 45 -25.85 4.20 -17.51
CA ILE A 45 -27.01 3.99 -18.36
C ILE A 45 -26.73 4.70 -19.69
N ASP A 46 -26.84 3.98 -20.79
CA ASP A 46 -26.55 4.46 -22.15
C ASP A 46 -25.16 5.14 -22.26
N GLY A 47 -24.20 4.66 -21.46
CA GLY A 47 -22.83 5.18 -21.39
C GLY A 47 -22.62 6.33 -20.41
N GLU A 48 -23.68 6.97 -19.91
CA GLU A 48 -23.58 8.03 -18.91
C GLU A 48 -23.56 7.49 -17.48
N GLU A 49 -22.74 8.08 -16.62
CA GLU A 49 -22.63 7.68 -15.21
C GLU A 49 -23.85 8.10 -14.43
N LEU A 50 -24.56 7.13 -13.85
CA LEU A 50 -25.74 7.34 -13.03
C LEU A 50 -25.39 7.52 -11.55
N ILE A 51 -24.52 6.67 -11.02
CA ILE A 51 -24.12 6.65 -9.62
C ILE A 51 -22.69 6.22 -9.47
N ASN A 52 -21.93 6.91 -8.63
CA ASN A 52 -20.56 6.62 -8.26
C ASN A 52 -20.51 6.17 -6.80
N MET A 53 -19.91 5.02 -6.56
CA MET A 53 -19.77 4.40 -5.24
C MET A 53 -18.27 4.28 -4.90
N PRO A 54 -17.62 5.34 -4.37
CA PRO A 54 -16.21 5.32 -4.01
C PRO A 54 -15.97 4.44 -2.78
N LEU A 55 -14.74 3.92 -2.68
CA LEU A 55 -14.32 3.13 -1.52
C LEU A 55 -13.81 3.99 -0.35
N HIS A 56 -13.57 5.29 -0.58
CA HIS A 56 -13.00 6.16 0.44
C HIS A 56 -14.03 6.68 1.43
N VAL A 57 -13.84 6.34 2.72
CA VAL A 57 -14.82 6.58 3.81
C VAL A 57 -15.07 8.06 4.10
N GLU A 58 -14.03 8.89 4.14
CA GLU A 58 -14.16 10.31 4.52
C GLU A 58 -14.93 11.13 3.47
N TRP A 59 -14.70 10.83 2.20
CA TRP A 59 -15.43 11.51 1.14
C TRP A 59 -16.91 11.09 1.11
N ALA A 60 -17.20 9.81 1.31
CA ALA A 60 -18.57 9.31 1.43
C ALA A 60 -19.32 10.00 2.59
N ARG A 61 -18.67 10.14 3.75
CA ARG A 61 -19.26 10.75 4.96
C ARG A 61 -19.65 12.21 4.74
N ASN A 62 -18.77 13.02 4.14
CA ASN A 62 -19.01 14.46 3.96
C ASN A 62 -20.05 14.79 2.88
N THR A 63 -20.28 13.91 1.90
CA THR A 63 -21.17 14.15 0.77
C THR A 63 -22.55 13.54 1.00
N ILE A 64 -22.66 12.42 1.68
CA ILE A 64 -23.87 11.61 1.80
C ILE A 64 -24.69 12.01 3.03
N ASP A 65 -24.05 12.33 4.17
CA ASP A 65 -24.74 12.72 5.40
C ASP A 65 -25.55 14.01 5.27
N ARG A 66 -25.23 14.87 4.29
CA ARG A 66 -25.96 16.12 4.05
C ARG A 66 -27.21 15.96 3.17
N HIS A 67 -27.25 14.94 2.32
CA HIS A 67 -28.30 14.83 1.30
C HIS A 67 -29.16 13.58 1.41
N GLU A 68 -28.65 12.46 1.90
CA GLU A 68 -29.41 11.21 2.09
C GLU A 68 -28.82 10.37 3.25
N PRO A 69 -29.28 10.56 4.49
CA PRO A 69 -28.72 9.89 5.68
C PRO A 69 -28.80 8.36 5.63
N GLU A 70 -29.79 7.78 4.97
CA GLU A 70 -29.96 6.32 4.87
C GLU A 70 -28.93 5.69 3.92
N LEU A 71 -28.67 6.35 2.77
CA LEU A 71 -27.60 5.93 1.86
C LEU A 71 -26.22 6.05 2.55
N GLY A 72 -26.02 7.06 3.39
CA GLY A 72 -24.82 7.30 4.15
C GLY A 72 -24.46 6.15 5.08
N ARG A 73 -25.43 5.65 5.86
CA ARG A 73 -25.23 4.53 6.78
C ARG A 73 -24.84 3.23 6.06
N GLU A 74 -25.51 2.92 4.96
CA GLU A 74 -25.20 1.75 4.15
C GLU A 74 -23.81 1.84 3.50
N PHE A 75 -23.42 3.04 3.07
CA PHE A 75 -22.07 3.32 2.55
C PHE A 75 -21.01 3.19 3.62
N GLU A 76 -21.23 3.72 4.81
CA GLU A 76 -20.31 3.63 5.93
C GLU A 76 -20.08 2.17 6.33
N LEU A 77 -21.14 1.36 6.40
CA LEU A 77 -21.03 -0.06 6.72
C LEU A 77 -20.24 -0.83 5.64
N ALA A 78 -20.50 -0.57 4.36
CA ALA A 78 -19.79 -1.20 3.25
C ALA A 78 -18.31 -0.79 3.19
N SER A 79 -18.01 0.48 3.47
CA SER A 79 -16.65 1.01 3.52
C SER A 79 -15.86 0.45 4.71
N ARG A 80 -16.47 0.33 5.88
CA ARG A 80 -15.85 -0.29 7.07
C ARG A 80 -15.44 -1.74 6.84
N LEU A 81 -16.14 -2.46 5.96
CA LEU A 81 -15.82 -3.85 5.61
C LEU A 81 -14.76 -3.98 4.51
N GLY A 82 -14.23 -2.87 3.98
CA GLY A 82 -13.20 -2.86 2.93
C GLY A 82 -13.64 -3.53 1.61
N GLN A 83 -14.94 -3.67 1.40
CA GLN A 83 -15.50 -4.37 0.25
C GLN A 83 -16.19 -3.37 -0.70
N ASN A 84 -15.91 -3.52 -1.99
CA ASN A 84 -16.61 -2.77 -3.01
C ASN A 84 -18.11 -3.07 -2.94
N ARG A 85 -18.93 -2.04 -2.65
CA ARG A 85 -20.36 -2.19 -2.41
C ARG A 85 -21.10 -2.85 -3.57
N LEU A 86 -20.85 -2.40 -4.80
CA LEU A 86 -21.49 -2.99 -5.98
C LEU A 86 -21.11 -4.46 -6.14
N LYS A 87 -19.83 -4.79 -5.98
CA LYS A 87 -19.37 -6.19 -6.06
C LYS A 87 -20.04 -7.07 -5.02
N ARG A 88 -20.20 -6.58 -3.80
CA ARG A 88 -20.86 -7.31 -2.71
C ARG A 88 -22.35 -7.52 -3.00
N ALA A 89 -23.03 -6.46 -3.43
CA ALA A 89 -24.44 -6.55 -3.84
C ALA A 89 -24.64 -7.54 -4.98
N MET A 90 -23.76 -7.55 -5.98
CA MET A 90 -23.83 -8.49 -7.11
C MET A 90 -23.57 -9.95 -6.69
N ILE A 91 -22.69 -10.19 -5.71
CA ILE A 91 -22.46 -11.55 -5.16
C ILE A 91 -23.72 -12.02 -4.42
N ALA A 92 -24.24 -11.21 -3.49
CA ALA A 92 -25.46 -11.53 -2.75
C ALA A 92 -26.65 -11.76 -3.68
N TYR A 93 -26.77 -10.94 -4.71
CA TYR A 93 -27.83 -11.03 -5.71
C TYR A 93 -27.93 -12.42 -6.38
N GLN A 94 -26.79 -13.03 -6.74
CA GLN A 94 -26.76 -14.31 -7.45
C GLN A 94 -27.23 -15.49 -6.60
N GLU A 95 -27.21 -15.33 -5.28
CA GLU A 95 -27.60 -16.38 -4.33
C GLU A 95 -29.06 -16.25 -3.85
N LEU A 96 -29.73 -15.13 -4.19
CA LEU A 96 -31.07 -14.82 -3.68
C LEU A 96 -32.19 -15.16 -4.67
N SER A 97 -33.36 -15.55 -4.13
CA SER A 97 -34.60 -15.60 -4.90
C SER A 97 -35.05 -14.18 -5.27
N ILE A 98 -35.91 -14.06 -6.28
CA ILE A 98 -36.42 -12.74 -6.71
C ILE A 98 -37.21 -12.03 -5.60
N GLU A 99 -37.92 -12.80 -4.77
CA GLU A 99 -38.66 -12.30 -3.61
C GLU A 99 -37.69 -11.72 -2.57
N ALA A 100 -36.61 -12.44 -2.27
CA ALA A 100 -35.57 -12.00 -1.33
C ALA A 100 -34.79 -10.77 -1.85
N ILE A 101 -34.54 -10.69 -3.18
CA ILE A 101 -33.93 -9.54 -3.83
C ILE A 101 -34.78 -8.28 -3.63
N LEU A 102 -36.09 -8.38 -3.91
CA LEU A 102 -37.01 -7.25 -3.79
C LEU A 102 -37.27 -6.83 -2.34
N ALA A 103 -37.10 -7.73 -1.39
CA ALA A 103 -37.22 -7.49 0.05
C ALA A 103 -35.88 -7.21 0.74
N SER A 104 -34.76 -7.20 0.00
CA SER A 104 -33.42 -7.02 0.57
C SER A 104 -33.29 -5.67 1.30
N GLU A 105 -32.59 -5.64 2.42
CA GLU A 105 -32.26 -4.39 3.12
C GLU A 105 -31.22 -3.56 2.33
N ASP A 106 -30.43 -4.19 1.46
CA ASP A 106 -29.46 -3.48 0.59
C ASP A 106 -30.19 -2.83 -0.60
N SER A 107 -30.16 -1.50 -0.64
CA SER A 107 -30.81 -0.72 -1.70
C SER A 107 -30.21 -0.97 -3.09
N VAL A 108 -28.92 -1.34 -3.20
CA VAL A 108 -28.30 -1.68 -4.49
C VAL A 108 -28.80 -3.03 -4.99
N VAL A 109 -28.98 -4.00 -4.10
CA VAL A 109 -29.58 -5.31 -4.45
C VAL A 109 -31.02 -5.12 -4.95
N ARG A 110 -31.83 -4.32 -4.22
CA ARG A 110 -33.21 -3.99 -4.65
C ARG A 110 -33.23 -3.27 -6.00
N ALA A 111 -32.33 -2.29 -6.18
CA ALA A 111 -32.23 -1.51 -7.41
C ALA A 111 -31.89 -2.40 -8.63
N LEU A 112 -30.92 -3.29 -8.50
CA LEU A 112 -30.61 -4.29 -9.53
C LEU A 112 -31.79 -5.22 -9.80
N GLY A 113 -32.61 -5.52 -8.78
CA GLY A 113 -33.85 -6.29 -8.91
C GLY A 113 -34.88 -5.66 -9.83
N MET A 114 -34.91 -4.34 -9.93
CA MET A 114 -35.80 -3.63 -10.88
C MET A 114 -35.46 -3.94 -12.34
N LEU A 115 -34.23 -4.33 -12.62
CA LEU A 115 -33.76 -4.67 -13.98
C LEU A 115 -33.93 -6.15 -14.34
N ASP A 116 -34.31 -6.98 -13.37
CA ASP A 116 -34.36 -8.44 -13.52
C ASP A 116 -35.54 -8.90 -14.36
N ARG A 117 -35.28 -9.76 -15.36
CA ARG A 117 -36.31 -10.37 -16.23
C ARG A 117 -37.33 -11.21 -15.48
N ARG A 118 -36.99 -11.75 -14.29
CA ARG A 118 -37.89 -12.49 -13.44
C ARG A 118 -39.02 -11.64 -12.85
N VAL A 119 -38.82 -10.31 -12.80
CA VAL A 119 -39.87 -9.33 -12.47
C VAL A 119 -40.67 -9.04 -13.73
N GLY A 120 -41.80 -9.70 -13.89
CA GLY A 120 -42.65 -9.53 -15.08
C GLY A 120 -43.39 -8.16 -15.12
N LYS A 121 -43.79 -7.74 -16.31
CA LYS A 121 -44.46 -6.46 -16.59
C LYS A 121 -45.66 -6.18 -15.67
N ARG A 122 -46.52 -7.20 -15.40
CA ARG A 122 -47.67 -7.07 -14.50
C ARG A 122 -47.27 -6.75 -13.05
N ARG A 123 -46.17 -7.30 -12.58
CA ARG A 123 -45.63 -7.02 -11.23
C ARG A 123 -45.08 -5.60 -11.16
N LEU A 124 -44.26 -5.20 -12.14
CA LEU A 124 -43.71 -3.85 -12.23
C LEU A 124 -44.85 -2.80 -12.21
N GLY A 125 -45.87 -2.93 -13.03
CA GLY A 125 -46.98 -1.97 -13.07
C GLY A 125 -47.86 -1.89 -11.80
N ARG A 126 -47.65 -2.82 -10.83
CA ARG A 126 -48.34 -2.85 -9.52
C ARG A 126 -47.49 -2.39 -8.36
N MET A 127 -46.17 -2.25 -8.55
CA MET A 127 -45.27 -1.87 -7.48
C MET A 127 -45.52 -0.43 -7.03
N ASP A 128 -45.58 -0.25 -5.73
CA ASP A 128 -45.50 1.05 -5.09
C ASP A 128 -44.11 1.22 -4.53
N LEU A 129 -43.42 2.22 -5.00
CA LEU A 129 -42.03 2.50 -4.66
C LEU A 129 -41.84 3.90 -4.07
N THR A 130 -42.92 4.51 -3.57
CA THR A 130 -42.93 5.88 -3.04
C THR A 130 -41.88 6.09 -1.94
N ASP A 131 -41.72 5.09 -1.06
CA ASP A 131 -40.77 5.15 0.07
C ASP A 131 -39.41 4.50 -0.24
N GLN A 132 -39.12 4.18 -1.50
CA GLN A 132 -37.86 3.55 -1.87
C GLN A 132 -36.75 4.59 -2.14
N PRO A 133 -35.47 4.22 -1.93
CA PRO A 133 -34.32 5.07 -2.25
C PRO A 133 -34.30 5.51 -3.73
N PRO A 134 -33.70 6.69 -4.02
CA PRO A 134 -33.66 7.25 -5.38
C PRO A 134 -33.13 6.32 -6.45
N LEU A 135 -32.11 5.48 -6.14
CA LEU A 135 -31.56 4.52 -7.09
C LEU A 135 -32.57 3.44 -7.49
N VAL A 136 -33.36 2.93 -6.52
CA VAL A 136 -34.41 1.95 -6.78
C VAL A 136 -35.50 2.56 -7.65
N LYS A 137 -35.96 3.79 -7.31
CA LYS A 137 -36.96 4.52 -8.06
C LYS A 137 -36.50 4.78 -9.49
N TYR A 138 -35.28 5.24 -9.66
CA TYR A 138 -34.74 5.57 -10.99
C TYR A 138 -34.67 4.36 -11.90
N LEU A 139 -34.08 3.24 -11.43
CA LEU A 139 -33.97 2.00 -12.22
C LEU A 139 -35.33 1.37 -12.54
N TYR A 140 -36.30 1.52 -11.63
CA TYR A 140 -37.67 1.13 -11.89
C TYR A 140 -38.30 1.97 -13.02
N LEU A 141 -38.21 3.32 -12.95
CA LEU A 141 -38.74 4.21 -13.99
C LEU A 141 -38.06 3.94 -15.35
N PHE A 142 -36.75 3.77 -15.34
CA PHE A 142 -35.97 3.42 -16.52
C PHE A 142 -36.48 2.13 -17.16
N ARG A 143 -36.71 1.07 -16.36
CA ARG A 143 -37.24 -0.19 -16.84
C ARG A 143 -38.66 -0.04 -17.37
N CYS A 144 -39.54 0.69 -16.65
CA CYS A 144 -40.92 0.94 -17.08
C CYS A 144 -40.97 1.68 -18.42
N GLY A 145 -40.09 2.70 -18.60
CA GLY A 145 -40.00 3.44 -19.86
C GLY A 145 -39.59 2.56 -21.04
N ILE A 146 -38.60 1.67 -20.86
CA ILE A 146 -38.15 0.74 -21.91
C ILE A 146 -39.28 -0.24 -22.32
N GLU A 147 -40.00 -0.78 -21.35
CA GLU A 147 -41.01 -1.81 -21.59
C GLU A 147 -42.40 -1.27 -21.90
N GLY A 148 -42.57 0.07 -21.93
CA GLY A 148 -43.83 0.75 -22.19
C GLY A 148 -44.86 0.54 -21.07
N ILE A 149 -44.40 0.41 -19.81
CA ILE A 149 -45.24 0.19 -18.64
C ILE A 149 -45.56 1.57 -18.00
N ARG A 150 -46.81 1.83 -17.70
CA ARG A 150 -47.20 3.02 -16.91
C ARG A 150 -46.73 2.80 -15.46
N ALA A 151 -45.74 3.56 -15.04
CA ALA A 151 -45.26 3.55 -13.66
C ALA A 151 -46.30 4.19 -12.73
N LYS A 152 -46.38 3.74 -11.48
CA LYS A 152 -47.20 4.39 -10.45
C LYS A 152 -46.49 5.55 -9.75
N LEU A 153 -45.18 5.70 -9.97
CA LEU A 153 -44.38 6.75 -9.37
C LEU A 153 -44.50 8.03 -10.20
N GLU A 154 -44.78 9.15 -9.57
CA GLU A 154 -44.95 10.47 -10.21
C GLU A 154 -43.66 11.31 -10.20
N GLU A 155 -42.56 10.79 -9.65
CA GLU A 155 -41.29 11.50 -9.62
C GLU A 155 -40.64 11.56 -11.01
N ASP A 156 -40.09 12.73 -11.36
CA ASP A 156 -39.39 12.95 -12.61
C ASP A 156 -38.01 12.22 -12.62
N PRO A 157 -37.74 11.39 -13.65
CA PRO A 157 -36.45 10.67 -13.76
C PRO A 157 -35.21 11.58 -13.77
N GLU A 158 -35.30 12.77 -14.39
CA GLU A 158 -34.17 13.71 -14.43
C GLU A 158 -33.89 14.33 -13.06
N THR A 159 -34.91 14.54 -12.25
CA THR A 159 -34.77 14.99 -10.86
C THR A 159 -34.09 13.91 -10.01
N LEU A 160 -34.48 12.64 -10.16
CA LEU A 160 -33.82 11.50 -9.48
C LEU A 160 -32.38 11.35 -9.93
N LYS A 161 -32.08 11.49 -11.23
CA LYS A 161 -30.73 11.44 -11.78
C LYS A 161 -29.85 12.56 -11.22
N ARG A 162 -30.35 13.77 -11.11
CA ARG A 162 -29.65 14.91 -10.49
C ARG A 162 -29.35 14.66 -9.00
N ARG A 163 -30.29 14.10 -8.26
CA ARG A 163 -30.08 13.72 -6.83
C ARG A 163 -28.98 12.69 -6.71
N LEU A 164 -28.98 11.63 -7.52
CA LEU A 164 -27.95 10.59 -7.54
C LEU A 164 -26.59 11.15 -7.93
N GLY A 165 -26.50 12.02 -8.92
CA GLY A 165 -25.26 12.65 -9.36
C GLY A 165 -24.68 13.63 -8.33
N ARG A 166 -25.51 14.41 -7.61
CA ARG A 166 -25.06 15.33 -6.55
C ARG A 166 -24.53 14.59 -5.32
N ALA A 167 -25.16 13.47 -4.96
CA ALA A 167 -24.76 12.67 -3.80
C ALA A 167 -23.37 12.03 -3.95
N HIS A 168 -22.78 12.03 -5.15
CA HIS A 168 -21.58 11.25 -5.46
C HIS A 168 -20.46 12.02 -6.17
N ARG A 169 -20.58 13.35 -6.33
CA ARG A 169 -19.50 14.19 -6.87
C ARG A 169 -18.56 14.68 -5.76
N PRO A 170 -17.25 14.75 -6.01
CA PRO A 170 -16.30 15.37 -5.08
C PRO A 170 -16.66 16.84 -4.81
N PRO A 171 -16.42 17.36 -3.61
CA PRO A 171 -16.80 18.74 -3.24
C PRO A 171 -16.23 19.85 -4.15
N HIS A 172 -15.14 19.58 -4.87
CA HIS A 172 -14.49 20.53 -5.78
C HIS A 172 -15.08 20.56 -7.20
N GLU A 173 -16.04 19.67 -7.51
CA GLU A 173 -16.73 19.67 -8.81
C GLU A 173 -18.14 20.25 -8.76
N THR A 174 -18.63 20.74 -7.60
CA THR A 174 -20.01 21.17 -7.40
C THR A 174 -20.23 22.68 -7.46
N ALA A 175 -19.44 23.43 -8.21
CA ALA A 175 -19.62 24.86 -8.38
C ALA A 175 -20.36 25.19 -9.69
N GLU A 176 -21.64 24.80 -9.79
CA GLU A 176 -22.59 25.53 -10.67
C GLU A 176 -23.68 26.17 -9.82
N PRO A 177 -23.97 27.47 -9.98
CA PRO A 177 -24.97 28.17 -9.19
C PRO A 177 -26.38 27.65 -9.51
N ASN A 178 -27.17 27.50 -8.47
CA ASN A 178 -28.59 27.15 -8.55
C ASN A 178 -29.37 28.35 -9.09
N PRO A 179 -30.12 28.25 -10.20
CA PRO A 179 -30.80 29.41 -10.81
C PRO A 179 -32.06 29.91 -10.07
N GLU A 180 -32.37 29.40 -8.87
CA GLU A 180 -33.61 29.77 -8.15
C GLU A 180 -33.38 30.48 -6.78
N GLU A 181 -32.20 31.05 -6.54
CA GLU A 181 -31.96 31.92 -5.37
C GLU A 181 -31.48 33.33 -5.80
N GLU A 182 -32.26 33.97 -6.67
CA GLU A 182 -32.22 35.42 -6.80
C GLU A 182 -33.40 36.01 -6.00
N ASP A 183 -33.19 36.20 -4.69
CA ASP A 183 -33.69 37.37 -3.97
C ASP A 183 -33.07 37.40 -2.57
N GLY A 184 -32.10 38.30 -2.41
CA GLY A 184 -31.79 38.93 -1.14
C GLY A 184 -30.80 38.23 -0.19
N ALA A 185 -29.58 37.95 -0.60
CA ALA A 185 -28.40 37.96 0.28
C ALA A 185 -27.16 38.24 -0.55
N GLU A 186 -26.39 39.22 -0.13
CA GLU A 186 -25.09 39.55 -0.73
C GLU A 186 -24.19 38.32 -0.84
N ALA A 187 -23.72 38.09 -2.05
CA ALA A 187 -22.90 37.00 -2.46
C ALA A 187 -21.65 36.87 -1.59
N ASN A 188 -21.53 35.75 -0.86
CA ASN A 188 -20.28 35.22 -0.48
C ASN A 188 -19.89 34.10 -1.49
N GLU A 189 -19.42 34.54 -2.64
CA GLU A 189 -18.66 33.69 -3.56
C GLU A 189 -17.44 33.18 -2.79
N ALA A 190 -17.44 31.90 -2.38
CA ALA A 190 -16.21 31.18 -2.17
C ALA A 190 -15.64 30.81 -3.55
N ALA A 191 -15.31 31.84 -4.31
CA ALA A 191 -14.29 31.76 -5.32
C ALA A 191 -13.05 31.19 -4.63
N VAL A 192 -12.41 30.17 -5.19
CA VAL A 192 -10.99 29.90 -4.94
C VAL A 192 -10.34 31.26 -5.07
N ASP A 193 -9.85 31.78 -3.93
CA ASP A 193 -9.34 33.13 -3.85
C ASP A 193 -8.34 33.28 -4.99
N PRO A 194 -8.51 34.29 -5.90
CA PRO A 194 -7.50 34.59 -6.92
C PRO A 194 -6.12 34.76 -6.32
N ALA A 195 -6.05 35.02 -5.00
CA ALA A 195 -4.84 35.01 -4.21
C ALA A 195 -4.25 33.61 -4.02
N ASP A 196 -5.07 32.54 -3.79
CA ASP A 196 -4.59 31.15 -3.67
C ASP A 196 -4.14 30.58 -5.01
N ALA A 197 -4.85 30.87 -6.11
CA ALA A 197 -4.39 30.54 -7.46
C ALA A 197 -3.15 31.36 -7.87
N LYS A 198 -3.05 32.63 -7.47
CA LYS A 198 -1.84 33.44 -7.60
C LYS A 198 -0.73 32.98 -6.68
N LEU A 199 -1.01 32.50 -5.46
CA LEU A 199 -0.02 31.96 -4.55
C LEU A 199 0.53 30.62 -5.06
N ALA A 200 -0.29 29.73 -5.60
CA ALA A 200 0.14 28.48 -6.21
C ALA A 200 0.96 28.72 -7.49
N SER A 201 0.53 29.65 -8.34
CA SER A 201 1.26 30.07 -9.54
C SER A 201 2.55 30.85 -9.19
N ALA A 202 2.52 31.69 -8.17
CA ALA A 202 3.70 32.37 -7.63
C ALA A 202 4.67 31.40 -6.95
N SER A 203 4.19 30.30 -6.36
CA SER A 203 5.03 29.23 -5.78
C SER A 203 5.78 28.44 -6.85
N LYS A 204 5.13 28.08 -7.98
CA LYS A 204 5.79 27.40 -9.11
C LYS A 204 6.81 28.31 -9.83
N HIS A 205 6.47 29.55 -10.09
CA HIS A 205 7.41 30.54 -10.62
C HIS A 205 8.62 30.76 -9.70
N ASN A 206 8.44 30.59 -8.41
CA ASN A 206 9.49 30.72 -7.42
C ASN A 206 10.49 29.55 -7.45
N LEU A 207 10.00 28.31 -7.71
CA LEU A 207 10.87 27.12 -7.76
C LEU A 207 11.76 27.12 -9.01
N ALA A 208 11.24 27.44 -10.18
CA ALA A 208 12.04 27.56 -11.40
C ALA A 208 13.09 28.70 -11.30
N ALA A 209 12.75 29.82 -10.66
CA ALA A 209 13.70 30.89 -10.38
C ALA A 209 14.77 30.43 -9.38
N LEU A 210 14.39 29.68 -8.34
CA LEU A 210 15.31 29.13 -7.36
C LEU A 210 16.29 28.14 -8.00
N ILE A 211 15.82 27.25 -8.87
CA ILE A 211 16.67 26.31 -9.63
C ILE A 211 17.74 27.07 -10.44
N ARG A 212 17.35 28.15 -11.12
CA ARG A 212 18.29 28.98 -11.89
C ARG A 212 19.32 29.69 -11.00
N ARG A 213 18.89 30.20 -9.84
CA ARG A 213 19.80 30.82 -8.85
C ARG A 213 20.77 29.80 -8.26
N MET A 214 20.33 28.58 -7.96
CA MET A 214 21.17 27.47 -7.49
C MET A 214 22.22 27.07 -8.54
N HIS A 215 21.83 27.00 -9.80
CA HIS A 215 22.72 26.71 -10.91
C HIS A 215 23.81 27.79 -11.05
N ALA A 216 23.47 29.09 -10.82
CA ALA A 216 24.37 30.23 -10.89
C ALA A 216 25.16 30.48 -9.58
N ASP A 217 25.12 29.58 -8.60
CA ASP A 217 25.74 29.72 -7.26
C ASP A 217 25.28 30.96 -6.47
N GLN A 218 24.03 31.39 -6.67
CA GLN A 218 23.44 32.58 -6.06
C GLN A 218 22.49 32.28 -4.88
N VAL A 219 22.67 31.13 -4.22
CA VAL A 219 21.80 30.69 -3.12
C VAL A 219 22.64 30.20 -1.95
N GLU A 220 22.39 30.78 -0.79
CA GLU A 220 22.94 30.31 0.47
C GLU A 220 22.02 29.29 1.13
N GLU A 221 22.60 28.32 1.84
CA GLU A 221 21.84 27.24 2.49
C GLU A 221 20.86 27.78 3.56
N SER A 222 21.22 28.90 4.20
CA SER A 222 20.40 29.60 5.19
C SER A 222 19.09 30.16 4.63
N GLU A 223 18.99 30.37 3.31
CA GLU A 223 17.78 30.83 2.62
C GLU A 223 16.75 29.71 2.42
N LEU A 224 17.17 28.44 2.54
CA LEU A 224 16.36 27.29 2.15
C LEU A 224 15.43 26.81 3.27
N ARG A 225 14.15 26.84 3.01
CA ARG A 225 13.09 26.46 3.98
C ARG A 225 12.60 25.02 3.84
N THR A 226 12.78 24.39 2.67
CA THR A 226 12.26 23.04 2.39
C THR A 226 13.40 22.02 2.24
N GLU A 227 13.12 20.77 2.60
CA GLU A 227 14.05 19.65 2.42
C GLU A 227 14.40 19.46 0.93
N VAL A 228 13.43 19.56 0.03
CA VAL A 228 13.64 19.46 -1.42
C VAL A 228 14.63 20.51 -1.92
N ALA A 229 14.50 21.77 -1.45
CA ALA A 229 15.41 22.83 -1.85
C ALA A 229 16.85 22.55 -1.37
N ARG A 230 17.03 21.99 -0.16
CA ARG A 230 18.35 21.59 0.35
C ARG A 230 18.94 20.43 -0.47
N LEU A 231 18.13 19.42 -0.82
CA LEU A 231 18.55 18.32 -1.69
C LEU A 231 19.01 18.82 -3.06
N MET A 232 18.27 19.73 -3.68
CA MET A 232 18.65 20.32 -4.97
C MET A 232 19.94 21.13 -4.87
N LEU A 233 20.11 21.95 -3.84
CA LEU A 233 21.35 22.72 -3.65
C LEU A 233 22.56 21.80 -3.44
N ALA A 234 22.41 20.75 -2.62
CA ALA A 234 23.45 19.74 -2.42
C ALA A 234 23.81 19.04 -3.74
N ALA A 235 22.81 18.74 -4.58
CA ALA A 235 23.02 18.15 -5.89
C ALA A 235 23.78 19.09 -6.83
N PHE A 236 23.43 20.37 -6.90
CA PHE A 236 24.18 21.37 -7.69
C PHE A 236 25.62 21.56 -7.24
N ARG A 237 25.91 21.35 -5.94
CA ARG A 237 27.26 21.40 -5.41
C ARG A 237 28.08 20.15 -5.67
N SER A 238 27.43 18.99 -5.82
CA SER A 238 28.09 17.67 -5.91
C SER A 238 28.18 17.10 -7.32
N LEU A 239 27.21 17.38 -8.20
CA LEU A 239 27.17 16.83 -9.54
C LEU A 239 28.06 17.59 -10.50
N SER A 240 28.78 16.86 -11.36
CA SER A 240 29.66 17.43 -12.38
C SER A 240 28.91 18.11 -13.52
N ASP A 241 27.76 17.53 -13.92
CA ASP A 241 26.91 18.06 -15.01
C ASP A 241 25.74 18.86 -14.43
N ARG A 242 26.02 20.11 -14.08
CA ARG A 242 25.03 21.04 -13.51
C ARG A 242 23.99 21.49 -14.52
N ASP A 243 24.36 21.55 -15.80
CA ASP A 243 23.44 21.93 -16.88
C ASP A 243 22.37 20.85 -17.08
N ALA A 244 22.76 19.59 -17.13
CA ALA A 244 21.82 18.49 -17.21
C ALA A 244 20.87 18.44 -15.99
N LEU A 245 21.38 18.67 -14.78
CA LEU A 245 20.54 18.76 -13.58
C LEU A 245 19.52 19.90 -13.71
N ARG A 246 19.96 21.12 -14.09
CA ARG A 246 19.07 22.27 -14.30
C ARG A 246 17.98 21.95 -15.32
N ASP A 247 18.36 21.43 -16.49
CA ASP A 247 17.43 21.16 -17.59
C ASP A 247 16.40 20.11 -17.21
N LEU A 248 16.81 19.08 -16.47
CA LEU A 248 15.91 18.06 -15.97
C LEU A 248 14.94 18.63 -14.91
N LEU A 249 15.45 19.37 -13.91
CA LEU A 249 14.61 19.96 -12.86
C LEU A 249 13.59 20.95 -13.44
N VAL A 250 14.00 21.81 -14.38
CA VAL A 250 13.11 22.76 -15.05
C VAL A 250 12.05 22.02 -15.89
N SER A 251 12.43 20.96 -16.61
CA SER A 251 11.49 20.15 -17.38
C SER A 251 10.46 19.46 -16.49
N VAL A 252 10.87 18.93 -15.35
CA VAL A 252 9.99 18.26 -14.38
C VAL A 252 9.07 19.26 -13.69
N GLU A 253 9.61 20.37 -13.21
CA GLU A 253 8.85 21.43 -12.52
C GLU A 253 7.73 21.99 -13.41
N SER A 254 8.01 22.24 -14.68
CA SER A 254 7.04 22.84 -15.60
C SER A 254 5.85 21.92 -15.95
N GLN A 255 5.96 20.63 -15.73
CA GLN A 255 4.98 19.64 -16.19
C GLN A 255 4.34 18.80 -15.08
N THR A 256 4.92 18.78 -13.87
CA THR A 256 4.53 17.86 -12.79
C THR A 256 4.65 18.49 -11.42
N ASP A 257 4.17 17.80 -10.41
CA ASP A 257 4.37 18.13 -8.99
C ASP A 257 5.40 17.20 -8.31
N LEU A 258 6.21 16.44 -9.07
CA LEU A 258 7.21 15.50 -8.53
C LEU A 258 8.19 16.16 -7.55
N LEU A 259 8.57 17.40 -7.80
CA LEU A 259 9.46 18.15 -6.90
C LEU A 259 8.76 18.63 -5.62
N GLY A 260 7.48 18.35 -5.41
CA GLY A 260 6.78 18.56 -4.13
C GLY A 260 7.12 17.51 -3.07
N SER A 261 7.69 16.35 -3.47
CA SER A 261 8.07 15.26 -2.58
C SER A 261 9.58 15.05 -2.56
N ALA A 262 10.18 14.97 -1.34
CA ALA A 262 11.61 14.73 -1.18
C ALA A 262 12.06 13.41 -1.82
N ALA A 263 11.23 12.36 -1.76
CA ALA A 263 11.53 11.06 -2.37
C ALA A 263 11.64 11.17 -3.90
N TYR A 264 10.67 11.81 -4.57
CA TYR A 264 10.73 11.99 -6.01
C TYR A 264 11.81 13.00 -6.43
N ALA A 265 12.02 14.07 -5.66
CA ALA A 265 13.11 15.01 -5.90
C ALA A 265 14.47 14.29 -5.87
N SER A 266 14.72 13.43 -4.86
CA SER A 266 15.91 12.57 -4.80
C SER A 266 16.03 11.65 -6.02
N GLY A 267 14.92 11.06 -6.44
CA GLY A 267 14.90 10.22 -7.65
C GLY A 267 15.22 11.00 -8.93
N VAL A 268 14.68 12.21 -9.10
CA VAL A 268 14.99 13.10 -10.24
C VAL A 268 16.46 13.50 -10.23
N ILE A 269 17.02 13.83 -9.06
CA ILE A 269 18.45 14.11 -8.91
C ILE A 269 19.29 12.88 -9.28
N ALA A 270 18.88 11.67 -8.86
CA ALA A 270 19.56 10.43 -9.23
C ALA A 270 19.53 10.20 -10.75
N LEU A 271 18.43 10.53 -11.43
CA LEU A 271 18.38 10.51 -12.90
C LEU A 271 19.36 11.50 -13.53
N ALA A 272 19.58 12.68 -12.95
CA ALA A 272 20.55 13.65 -13.45
C ALA A 272 22.00 13.21 -13.19
N SER A 273 22.27 12.45 -12.13
CA SER A 273 23.63 12.03 -11.77
C SER A 273 24.30 11.12 -12.82
N ARG A 274 23.54 10.61 -13.78
CA ARG A 274 24.00 9.74 -14.86
C ARG A 274 23.62 10.32 -16.23
N SER A 275 23.63 11.66 -16.36
CA SER A 275 23.25 12.40 -17.57
C SER A 275 24.11 12.03 -18.79
N ASP A 276 25.37 11.63 -18.57
CA ASP A 276 26.29 11.11 -19.58
C ASP A 276 25.74 9.91 -20.36
N ALA A 277 24.76 9.25 -19.79
CA ALA A 277 24.17 8.03 -20.35
C ALA A 277 22.70 8.18 -20.78
N TRP A 278 22.19 9.39 -20.85
CA TRP A 278 20.85 9.65 -21.38
C TRP A 278 20.75 9.26 -22.86
N LEU A 279 19.74 8.52 -23.18
CA LEU A 279 19.38 8.21 -24.59
C LEU A 279 18.63 9.39 -25.22
N ARG A 280 17.89 10.13 -24.41
CA ARG A 280 17.09 11.29 -24.84
C ARG A 280 17.17 12.37 -23.79
N GLY A 281 17.27 13.62 -24.23
CA GLY A 281 17.27 14.77 -23.30
C GLY A 281 15.89 15.00 -22.65
N PRO A 282 15.87 15.66 -21.48
CA PRO A 282 14.62 15.90 -20.72
C PRO A 282 13.62 16.80 -21.46
N SER A 283 14.07 17.67 -22.36
CA SER A 283 13.20 18.57 -23.13
C SER A 283 12.23 17.86 -24.05
N GLY A 284 12.56 16.63 -24.47
CA GLY A 284 11.68 15.80 -25.30
C GLY A 284 10.61 15.02 -24.52
N TRP A 285 10.69 14.99 -23.19
CA TRP A 285 9.74 14.30 -22.34
C TRP A 285 8.47 15.12 -22.12
N LYS A 286 7.32 14.45 -22.10
CA LYS A 286 6.02 15.04 -21.77
C LYS A 286 5.28 14.18 -20.75
N ALA A 287 4.87 14.78 -19.65
CA ALA A 287 4.04 14.13 -18.65
C ALA A 287 2.62 13.89 -19.23
N ARG A 288 2.22 12.62 -19.34
CA ARG A 288 0.89 12.22 -19.86
C ARG A 288 -0.07 11.77 -18.76
N SER A 289 0.34 11.76 -17.53
CA SER A 289 -0.43 11.27 -16.39
C SER A 289 -0.31 12.25 -15.23
N HIS A 290 -1.36 12.40 -14.42
CA HIS A 290 -1.31 13.15 -13.16
C HIS A 290 -0.79 12.32 -11.98
N ASN A 291 -0.58 11.01 -12.16
CA ASN A 291 -0.06 10.14 -11.12
C ASN A 291 1.47 10.21 -11.07
N GLU A 292 2.03 10.67 -9.95
CA GLU A 292 3.47 10.87 -9.72
C GLU A 292 4.31 9.62 -10.05
N LYS A 293 3.87 8.45 -9.59
CA LYS A 293 4.57 7.18 -9.88
C LYS A 293 4.66 6.91 -11.38
N LYS A 294 3.57 7.18 -12.14
CA LYS A 294 3.57 7.01 -13.60
C LYS A 294 4.39 8.09 -14.30
N GLN A 295 4.37 9.31 -13.80
CA GLN A 295 5.20 10.41 -14.31
C GLN A 295 6.68 10.06 -14.17
N PHE A 296 7.11 9.69 -12.94
CA PHE A 296 8.49 9.32 -12.67
C PHE A 296 8.94 8.11 -13.51
N SER A 297 8.12 7.05 -13.55
CA SER A 297 8.35 5.86 -14.37
C SER A 297 8.56 6.20 -15.84
N SER A 298 7.72 7.07 -16.40
CA SER A 298 7.82 7.48 -17.80
C SER A 298 9.04 8.36 -18.07
N LEU A 299 9.42 9.21 -17.11
CA LEU A 299 10.62 10.04 -17.19
C LEU A 299 11.89 9.17 -17.21
N ALA A 300 12.03 8.25 -16.27
CA ALA A 300 13.18 7.35 -16.21
C ALA A 300 13.34 6.53 -17.50
N ARG A 301 12.24 6.02 -18.05
CA ARG A 301 12.26 5.29 -19.33
C ARG A 301 12.59 6.19 -20.52
N HIS A 302 12.07 7.41 -20.54
CA HIS A 302 12.42 8.38 -21.58
C HIS A 302 13.92 8.63 -21.63
N LEU A 303 14.54 8.80 -20.46
CA LEU A 303 15.96 9.12 -20.38
C LEU A 303 16.86 7.92 -20.65
N TYR A 304 16.48 6.69 -20.27
CA TYR A 304 17.40 5.55 -20.17
C TYR A 304 16.97 4.26 -20.87
N ALA A 305 15.78 4.20 -21.48
CA ALA A 305 15.29 2.94 -21.99
C ALA A 305 14.75 3.04 -23.43
N ASP A 306 15.28 2.17 -24.31
CA ASP A 306 14.72 1.89 -25.63
C ASP A 306 13.82 0.65 -25.61
N TYR A 307 13.99 -0.22 -24.63
CA TYR A 307 13.22 -1.42 -24.42
C TYR A 307 12.43 -1.36 -23.11
N ASP A 308 11.43 -2.21 -22.98
CA ASP A 308 10.60 -2.24 -21.78
C ASP A 308 11.41 -2.69 -20.55
N VAL A 309 11.23 -1.97 -19.43
CA VAL A 309 11.86 -2.23 -18.14
C VAL A 309 10.76 -2.54 -17.13
N PRO A 310 10.85 -3.63 -16.35
CA PRO A 310 9.88 -3.94 -15.30
C PRO A 310 9.68 -2.78 -14.32
N ARG A 311 8.44 -2.54 -13.90
CA ARG A 311 8.11 -1.36 -13.08
C ARG A 311 8.71 -1.38 -11.69
N PHE A 312 8.96 -2.56 -11.11
CA PHE A 312 9.64 -2.64 -9.82
C PHE A 312 11.04 -2.03 -9.86
N MET A 313 11.70 -2.00 -11.04
CA MET A 313 13.01 -1.39 -11.21
C MET A 313 13.00 0.14 -11.15
N ASP A 314 11.85 0.80 -11.25
CA ASP A 314 11.77 2.26 -11.10
C ASP A 314 12.30 2.74 -9.73
N ARG A 315 12.19 1.87 -8.71
CA ARG A 315 12.66 2.16 -7.34
C ARG A 315 14.17 2.26 -7.20
N VAL A 316 14.94 1.75 -8.16
CA VAL A 316 16.42 1.85 -8.11
C VAL A 316 16.88 3.30 -8.05
N TRP A 317 16.10 4.21 -8.68
CA TRP A 317 16.40 5.64 -8.71
C TRP A 317 16.04 6.38 -7.42
N MET A 318 15.27 5.77 -6.51
CA MET A 318 14.91 6.34 -5.21
C MET A 318 15.97 6.09 -4.13
N GLY A 319 17.02 5.35 -4.45
CA GLY A 319 18.13 5.02 -3.55
C GLY A 319 19.48 5.49 -4.11
N GLY A 320 20.48 5.64 -3.23
CA GLY A 320 21.81 6.09 -3.58
C GLY A 320 22.73 5.03 -4.22
N ASP A 321 22.24 3.84 -4.53
CA ASP A 321 23.05 2.76 -5.09
C ASP A 321 23.17 2.86 -6.62
N THR A 322 24.29 3.40 -7.07
CA THR A 322 24.59 3.63 -8.50
C THR A 322 24.67 2.34 -9.31
N GLN A 323 25.02 1.20 -8.71
CA GLN A 323 25.09 -0.08 -9.39
C GLN A 323 23.71 -0.56 -9.86
N ARG A 324 22.68 -0.29 -9.07
CA ARG A 324 21.29 -0.60 -9.44
C ARG A 324 20.79 0.27 -10.58
N HIS A 325 21.27 1.50 -10.69
CA HIS A 325 20.99 2.37 -11.86
C HIS A 325 21.55 1.73 -13.13
N ASP A 326 22.74 1.11 -13.05
CA ASP A 326 23.33 0.42 -14.21
C ASP A 326 22.53 -0.82 -14.63
N TRP A 327 21.91 -1.55 -13.67
CA TRP A 327 21.01 -2.65 -14.03
C TRP A 327 19.76 -2.17 -14.76
N PHE A 328 19.15 -1.05 -14.33
CA PHE A 328 18.03 -0.45 -15.04
C PHE A 328 18.40 -0.10 -16.49
N ARG A 329 19.53 0.58 -16.66
CA ARG A 329 20.05 0.95 -17.98
C ARG A 329 20.37 -0.27 -18.85
N HIS A 330 20.95 -1.31 -18.23
CA HIS A 330 21.29 -2.56 -18.91
C HIS A 330 20.05 -3.23 -19.50
N VAL A 331 18.97 -3.34 -18.72
CA VAL A 331 17.69 -3.88 -19.19
C VAL A 331 17.03 -2.93 -20.18
N GLY A 332 17.05 -1.63 -19.92
CA GLY A 332 16.52 -0.61 -20.81
C GLY A 332 17.20 -0.54 -22.19
N ALA A 333 18.46 -0.96 -22.27
CA ALA A 333 19.18 -1.13 -23.53
C ALA A 333 18.89 -2.48 -24.24
N GLY A 334 17.92 -3.28 -23.74
CA GLY A 334 17.57 -4.59 -24.28
C GLY A 334 18.60 -5.69 -23.99
N LYS A 335 19.56 -5.44 -23.10
CA LYS A 335 20.55 -6.43 -22.72
C LYS A 335 20.00 -7.40 -21.68
N ASN A 336 20.50 -8.64 -21.70
CA ASN A 336 20.06 -9.67 -20.78
C ASN A 336 20.56 -9.37 -19.36
N ILE A 337 19.67 -9.27 -18.37
CA ILE A 337 20.03 -9.01 -16.96
C ILE A 337 21.09 -9.96 -16.41
N ARG A 338 21.19 -11.18 -16.93
CA ARG A 338 22.23 -12.16 -16.53
C ARG A 338 23.65 -11.71 -16.83
N THR A 339 23.82 -10.77 -17.74
CA THR A 339 25.12 -10.21 -18.11
C THR A 339 25.37 -8.85 -17.47
N ALA A 340 24.48 -8.40 -16.58
CA ALA A 340 24.71 -7.19 -15.81
C ALA A 340 25.83 -7.42 -14.78
N GLU A 341 26.73 -6.45 -14.66
CA GLU A 341 27.81 -6.51 -13.71
C GLU A 341 27.32 -6.30 -12.27
N GLY A 342 28.01 -6.91 -11.32
CA GLY A 342 27.77 -6.69 -9.89
C GLY A 342 26.46 -7.25 -9.35
N LEU A 343 25.79 -8.14 -10.05
CA LEU A 343 24.65 -8.87 -9.48
C LEU A 343 25.11 -9.66 -8.25
N PRO A 344 24.38 -9.61 -7.13
CA PRO A 344 24.76 -10.33 -5.91
C PRO A 344 24.63 -11.84 -6.03
N ILE A 345 23.93 -12.33 -7.07
CA ILE A 345 23.74 -13.74 -7.39
C ILE A 345 23.88 -13.99 -8.88
N SER A 346 24.28 -15.21 -9.24
CA SER A 346 24.32 -15.65 -10.64
C SER A 346 22.93 -16.08 -11.09
N LEU A 347 22.38 -15.41 -12.10
CA LEU A 347 21.08 -15.76 -12.66
C LEU A 347 21.24 -16.78 -13.80
N ASN A 348 20.53 -17.91 -13.72
CA ASN A 348 20.30 -18.76 -14.88
C ASN A 348 19.17 -18.20 -15.77
N LYS A 349 18.89 -18.85 -16.92
CA LYS A 349 17.89 -18.39 -17.88
C LYS A 349 16.48 -18.29 -17.29
N ARG A 350 16.11 -19.28 -16.46
CA ARG A 350 14.80 -19.37 -15.83
C ARG A 350 14.65 -18.34 -14.69
N MET A 351 15.69 -18.18 -13.88
CA MET A 351 15.72 -17.13 -12.83
C MET A 351 15.55 -15.74 -13.42
N ALA A 352 16.30 -15.43 -14.51
CA ALA A 352 16.21 -14.13 -15.17
C ALA A 352 14.81 -13.88 -15.78
N HIS A 353 14.18 -14.91 -16.34
CA HIS A 353 12.82 -14.82 -16.85
C HIS A 353 11.83 -14.42 -15.74
N PHE A 354 11.85 -15.11 -14.61
CA PHE A 354 10.96 -14.79 -13.49
C PHE A 354 11.33 -13.48 -12.78
N PHE A 355 12.62 -13.15 -12.70
CA PHE A 355 13.05 -11.84 -12.19
C PHE A 355 12.34 -10.69 -12.92
N LEU A 356 12.32 -10.73 -14.25
CA LEU A 356 11.66 -9.70 -15.06
C LEU A 356 10.12 -9.67 -14.91
N GLN A 357 9.54 -10.73 -14.36
CA GLN A 357 8.09 -10.86 -14.11
C GLN A 357 7.72 -10.60 -12.63
N ALA A 358 8.67 -10.21 -11.80
CA ALA A 358 8.40 -9.93 -10.40
C ALA A 358 7.34 -8.82 -10.26
N PRO A 359 6.50 -8.88 -9.20
CA PRO A 359 5.47 -7.87 -8.95
C PRO A 359 6.01 -6.45 -8.84
N ASP A 360 5.22 -5.46 -9.27
CA ASP A 360 5.57 -4.03 -9.32
C ASP A 360 5.93 -3.42 -7.95
N ASP A 361 5.52 -4.05 -6.87
CA ASP A 361 5.76 -3.61 -5.49
C ASP A 361 7.02 -4.24 -4.85
N TYR A 362 7.74 -5.11 -5.56
CA TYR A 362 8.97 -5.70 -5.08
C TYR A 362 10.15 -4.71 -5.16
N SER A 363 11.14 -4.88 -4.25
CA SER A 363 12.47 -4.31 -4.46
C SER A 363 13.25 -5.18 -5.46
N VAL A 364 14.38 -4.68 -5.95
CA VAL A 364 15.23 -5.46 -6.86
C VAL A 364 15.74 -6.74 -6.19
N GLU A 365 16.09 -6.66 -4.91
CA GLU A 365 16.53 -7.81 -4.12
C GLU A 365 15.42 -8.85 -3.94
N ALA A 366 14.22 -8.38 -3.62
CA ALA A 366 13.05 -9.24 -3.54
C ALA A 366 12.74 -9.90 -4.89
N ALA A 367 12.90 -9.16 -6.00
CA ALA A 367 12.73 -9.69 -7.35
C ALA A 367 13.79 -10.76 -7.70
N LEU A 368 15.03 -10.59 -7.22
CA LEU A 368 16.06 -11.64 -7.36
C LEU A 368 15.66 -12.92 -6.62
N ARG A 369 15.15 -12.81 -5.38
CA ARG A 369 14.65 -13.97 -4.63
C ARG A 369 13.39 -14.56 -5.26
N TYR A 370 12.48 -13.72 -5.77
CA TYR A 370 11.34 -14.17 -6.56
C TYR A 370 11.77 -15.00 -7.75
N GLY A 371 12.78 -14.54 -8.50
CA GLY A 371 13.36 -15.29 -9.62
C GLY A 371 13.91 -16.65 -9.20
N GLN A 372 14.57 -16.73 -8.06
CA GLN A 372 15.08 -18.01 -7.51
C GLN A 372 13.93 -18.95 -7.12
N VAL A 373 12.97 -18.48 -6.31
CA VAL A 373 11.82 -19.29 -5.85
C VAL A 373 11.03 -19.84 -7.02
N MET A 374 10.64 -18.98 -7.96
CA MET A 374 9.84 -19.37 -9.12
C MET A 374 10.62 -20.30 -10.06
N SER A 375 11.94 -20.14 -10.15
CA SER A 375 12.77 -21.03 -10.96
C SER A 375 12.91 -22.45 -10.40
N LEU A 376 12.64 -22.61 -9.11
CA LEU A 376 12.62 -23.92 -8.41
C LEU A 376 11.24 -24.58 -8.40
N ASP A 377 10.27 -24.06 -9.16
CA ASP A 377 8.86 -24.48 -9.16
C ASP A 377 8.10 -24.10 -7.86
N GLY A 378 8.59 -23.09 -7.14
CA GLY A 378 7.87 -22.47 -6.03
C GLY A 378 6.69 -21.62 -6.51
N ASP A 379 5.97 -21.01 -5.59
CA ASP A 379 4.80 -20.20 -5.88
C ASP A 379 4.94 -18.76 -5.35
N PRO A 380 4.14 -17.80 -5.85
CA PRO A 380 4.22 -16.39 -5.45
C PRO A 380 4.06 -16.15 -3.95
N GLY A 381 3.24 -16.95 -3.25
CA GLY A 381 3.05 -16.77 -1.82
C GLY A 381 4.25 -17.23 -0.98
N LEU A 382 5.05 -18.22 -1.46
CA LEU A 382 6.33 -18.52 -0.85
C LEU A 382 7.33 -17.39 -1.08
N ALA A 383 7.36 -16.82 -2.28
CA ALA A 383 8.21 -15.67 -2.58
C ALA A 383 7.84 -14.45 -1.71
N ASP A 384 6.54 -14.21 -1.45
CA ASP A 384 6.08 -13.19 -0.52
C ASP A 384 6.54 -13.46 0.92
N ALA A 385 6.47 -14.72 1.39
CA ALA A 385 6.97 -15.08 2.71
C ALA A 385 8.49 -14.88 2.83
N ILE A 386 9.25 -15.21 1.79
CA ILE A 386 10.71 -14.97 1.73
C ILE A 386 11.02 -13.47 1.71
N ARG A 387 10.25 -12.66 0.99
CA ARG A 387 10.41 -11.20 0.93
C ARG A 387 10.38 -10.54 2.32
N GLU A 388 9.65 -11.11 3.24
CA GLU A 388 9.49 -10.60 4.61
C GLU A 388 10.62 -11.04 5.55
N THR A 389 11.59 -11.84 5.08
CA THR A 389 12.71 -12.35 5.87
C THR A 389 14.01 -11.57 5.63
N PRO A 390 15.02 -11.68 6.52
CA PRO A 390 16.37 -11.14 6.28
C PRO A 390 17.04 -11.65 5.00
N LEU A 391 16.58 -12.79 4.48
CA LEU A 391 17.12 -13.42 3.27
C LEU A 391 17.07 -12.49 2.03
N VAL A 392 16.13 -11.56 1.99
CA VAL A 392 16.06 -10.55 0.91
C VAL A 392 17.32 -9.69 0.82
N ARG A 393 18.00 -9.44 1.93
CA ARG A 393 19.21 -8.60 1.99
C ARG A 393 20.49 -9.40 2.14
N GLU A 394 20.41 -10.71 2.38
CA GLU A 394 21.55 -11.59 2.59
C GLU A 394 21.82 -12.42 1.33
N PHE A 395 22.86 -12.06 0.61
CA PHE A 395 23.29 -12.76 -0.61
C PHE A 395 24.60 -13.51 -0.47
N ARG A 396 25.26 -13.46 0.70
CA ARG A 396 26.44 -14.30 0.98
C ARG A 396 26.00 -15.75 0.97
N ASP A 397 26.89 -16.64 0.54
CA ASP A 397 26.60 -18.08 0.45
C ASP A 397 25.35 -18.44 -0.36
N ASP A 398 25.16 -17.80 -1.52
CA ASP A 398 23.94 -17.99 -2.33
C ASP A 398 23.63 -19.46 -2.64
N ALA A 399 24.66 -20.29 -2.85
CA ALA A 399 24.48 -21.73 -3.07
C ALA A 399 23.82 -22.43 -1.85
N PHE A 400 24.18 -22.02 -0.63
CA PHE A 400 23.54 -22.53 0.58
C PHE A 400 22.08 -22.02 0.65
N TRP A 401 21.84 -20.73 0.46
CA TRP A 401 20.49 -20.17 0.49
C TRP A 401 19.59 -20.76 -0.59
N LEU A 402 20.13 -21.07 -1.76
CA LEU A 402 19.39 -21.80 -2.78
C LEU A 402 18.95 -23.20 -2.31
N SER A 403 19.76 -23.88 -1.45
CA SER A 403 19.35 -25.14 -0.84
C SER A 403 18.23 -24.96 0.19
N VAL A 404 18.21 -23.83 0.91
CA VAL A 404 17.12 -23.46 1.83
C VAL A 404 15.83 -23.15 1.05
N LEU A 405 15.91 -22.37 -0.03
CA LEU A 405 14.76 -22.10 -0.89
C LEU A 405 14.20 -23.40 -1.50
N ARG A 406 15.06 -24.30 -1.96
CA ARG A 406 14.65 -25.61 -2.45
C ARG A 406 13.93 -26.42 -1.38
N PHE A 407 14.44 -26.40 -0.15
CA PHE A 407 13.77 -27.07 0.97
C PHE A 407 12.33 -26.55 1.17
N PHE A 408 12.10 -25.25 1.11
CA PHE A 408 10.74 -24.70 1.22
C PHE A 408 9.84 -25.11 0.05
N VAL A 409 10.37 -25.15 -1.16
CA VAL A 409 9.65 -25.60 -2.35
C VAL A 409 9.30 -27.09 -2.26
N ASP A 410 10.23 -27.92 -1.80
CA ASP A 410 10.04 -29.37 -1.66
C ASP A 410 9.09 -29.73 -0.49
N ASN A 411 8.78 -28.77 0.39
CA ASN A 411 7.84 -28.95 1.52
C ASN A 411 6.63 -28.00 1.43
N PRO A 412 5.76 -28.14 0.42
CA PRO A 412 4.66 -27.21 0.16
C PRO A 412 3.59 -27.22 1.26
N MET A 413 3.53 -28.26 2.09
CA MET A 413 2.62 -28.37 3.24
C MET A 413 3.13 -27.63 4.49
N LEU A 414 4.36 -27.12 4.47
CA LEU A 414 4.90 -26.32 5.56
C LEU A 414 4.17 -24.97 5.57
N ASP A 415 3.56 -24.63 6.72
CA ASP A 415 2.92 -23.32 6.87
C ASP A 415 3.94 -22.21 6.65
N ARG A 416 3.58 -21.24 5.82
CA ARG A 416 4.44 -20.10 5.46
C ARG A 416 4.78 -19.21 6.64
N ALA A 417 3.96 -19.22 7.69
CA ALA A 417 4.28 -18.57 8.96
C ALA A 417 5.59 -19.07 9.58
N HIS A 418 6.05 -20.27 9.23
CA HIS A 418 7.31 -20.83 9.71
C HIS A 418 8.53 -20.43 8.88
N VAL A 419 8.36 -19.82 7.71
CA VAL A 419 9.47 -19.43 6.82
C VAL A 419 10.41 -18.47 7.56
N GLN A 420 9.91 -17.40 8.15
CA GLN A 420 10.73 -16.45 8.88
C GLN A 420 11.41 -17.06 10.10
N PRO A 421 10.73 -17.75 11.03
CA PRO A 421 11.39 -18.42 12.16
C PRO A 421 12.52 -19.38 11.76
N ILE A 422 12.33 -20.10 10.65
CA ILE A 422 13.36 -21.02 10.12
C ILE A 422 14.56 -20.22 9.59
N VAL A 423 14.33 -19.14 8.83
CA VAL A 423 15.40 -18.28 8.32
C VAL A 423 16.17 -17.64 9.49
N ASP A 424 15.47 -17.10 10.49
CA ASP A 424 16.08 -16.49 11.68
C ASP A 424 16.92 -17.51 12.45
N TYR A 425 16.41 -18.73 12.65
CA TYR A 425 17.16 -19.82 13.25
C TYR A 425 18.44 -20.14 12.47
N ILE A 426 18.33 -20.26 11.14
CA ILE A 426 19.50 -20.52 10.28
C ILE A 426 20.51 -19.38 10.38
N CYS A 427 20.06 -18.12 10.34
CA CYS A 427 20.95 -16.96 10.50
C CYS A 427 21.69 -17.01 11.83
N SER A 428 20.97 -17.26 12.93
CA SER A 428 21.54 -17.36 14.27
C SER A 428 22.56 -18.50 14.40
N GLN A 429 22.28 -19.64 13.78
CA GLN A 429 23.18 -20.80 13.89
C GLN A 429 24.43 -20.67 13.02
N ARG A 430 24.30 -20.10 11.82
CA ARG A 430 25.35 -20.14 10.80
C ARG A 430 26.19 -18.86 10.72
N TYR A 431 25.57 -17.69 10.96
CA TYR A 431 26.18 -16.39 10.64
C TYR A 431 26.36 -15.47 11.84
N GLU A 432 25.57 -15.62 12.89
CA GLU A 432 25.66 -14.74 14.05
C GLU A 432 26.66 -15.23 15.07
N PRO A 433 27.69 -14.41 15.41
CA PRO A 433 28.66 -14.79 16.46
C PRO A 433 27.96 -14.81 17.82
N VAL A 434 28.36 -15.78 18.65
CA VAL A 434 27.90 -15.90 20.04
C VAL A 434 28.67 -14.92 20.91
N ILE A 435 27.96 -14.07 21.65
CA ILE A 435 28.59 -13.22 22.66
C ILE A 435 28.60 -13.96 23.99
N VAL A 436 29.79 -14.16 24.53
CA VAL A 436 30.01 -14.72 25.87
C VAL A 436 30.54 -13.61 26.76
N PHE A 437 29.91 -13.38 27.89
CA PHE A 437 30.45 -12.48 28.91
C PHE A 437 31.45 -13.25 29.75
N VAL A 438 32.72 -12.88 29.64
CA VAL A 438 33.79 -13.41 30.50
C VAL A 438 33.91 -12.60 31.77
N GLU A 439 34.74 -13.08 32.74
CA GLU A 439 34.96 -12.41 34.01
C GLU A 439 35.24 -10.90 33.84
N ARG A 440 34.64 -10.08 34.71
CA ARG A 440 34.64 -8.61 34.71
C ARG A 440 33.74 -7.93 33.66
N GLY A 441 32.74 -8.65 33.07
CA GLY A 441 31.76 -8.04 32.17
C GLY A 441 32.29 -7.68 30.76
N VAL A 442 33.44 -8.20 30.39
CA VAL A 442 33.98 -8.06 29.03
C VAL A 442 33.22 -9.01 28.10
N ALA A 443 32.67 -8.48 27.01
CA ALA A 443 32.01 -9.27 25.97
C ALA A 443 33.04 -9.83 25.00
N GLU A 444 33.10 -11.16 24.87
CA GLU A 444 33.90 -11.87 23.88
C GLU A 444 33.02 -12.41 22.76
N GLU A 445 33.38 -12.11 21.50
CA GLU A 445 32.69 -12.68 20.33
C GLU A 445 33.30 -14.04 19.98
N ARG A 446 32.46 -15.08 19.96
CA ARG A 446 32.84 -16.43 19.51
C ARG A 446 32.19 -16.74 18.17
N PRO A 447 32.75 -17.65 17.37
CA PRO A 447 32.13 -18.08 16.12
C PRO A 447 30.67 -18.52 16.30
N PRO A 448 29.84 -18.48 15.25
CA PRO A 448 28.49 -19.02 15.27
C PRO A 448 28.44 -20.44 15.78
N LEU A 449 27.33 -20.88 16.38
CA LEU A 449 27.19 -22.22 16.96
C LEU A 449 27.37 -23.34 15.94
N GLN A 450 26.93 -23.12 14.70
CA GLN A 450 27.00 -24.08 13.60
C GLN A 450 27.46 -23.42 12.29
N PRO A 451 28.73 -22.97 12.17
CA PRO A 451 29.19 -22.27 10.96
C PRO A 451 29.07 -23.11 9.70
N ASN A 452 29.05 -24.45 9.83
CA ASN A 452 28.88 -25.41 8.74
C ASN A 452 27.44 -25.96 8.64
N PHE A 453 26.44 -25.22 9.10
CA PHE A 453 25.04 -25.64 9.02
C PHE A 453 24.64 -25.98 7.57
N THR A 454 23.96 -27.09 7.35
CA THR A 454 23.49 -27.54 6.04
C THR A 454 22.03 -27.99 6.10
N MET A 455 21.35 -27.96 4.95
CA MET A 455 19.98 -28.48 4.82
C MET A 455 19.93 -29.99 4.54
N ARG A 456 21.08 -30.63 4.30
CA ARG A 456 21.16 -32.05 3.94
C ARG A 456 20.63 -32.94 5.06
N GLY A 457 19.68 -33.82 4.72
CA GLY A 457 19.07 -34.76 5.65
C GLY A 457 18.09 -34.17 6.67
N ARG A 458 17.72 -32.86 6.53
CA ARG A 458 16.73 -32.23 7.39
C ARG A 458 15.31 -32.42 6.83
N THR A 459 14.37 -32.77 7.71
CA THR A 459 12.94 -32.79 7.40
C THR A 459 12.28 -31.53 7.97
N ALA A 460 11.09 -31.16 7.48
CA ALA A 460 10.31 -30.04 8.01
C ALA A 460 10.09 -30.20 9.53
N GLU A 461 9.71 -31.40 9.99
CA GLU A 461 9.47 -31.68 11.40
C GLU A 461 10.75 -31.53 12.24
N SER A 462 11.91 -32.04 11.77
CA SER A 462 13.15 -31.92 12.50
C SER A 462 13.63 -30.47 12.60
N LEU A 463 13.40 -29.68 11.57
CA LEU A 463 13.77 -28.28 11.54
C LEU A 463 12.86 -27.43 12.43
N LEU A 464 11.55 -27.66 12.40
CA LEU A 464 10.59 -26.97 13.29
C LEU A 464 10.89 -27.29 14.77
N ARG A 465 11.18 -28.55 15.10
CA ARG A 465 11.58 -28.93 16.45
C ARG A 465 12.86 -28.19 16.89
N ALA A 466 13.86 -28.08 16.02
CA ALA A 466 15.09 -27.35 16.31
C ALA A 466 14.83 -25.84 16.50
N VAL A 467 13.92 -25.25 15.74
CA VAL A 467 13.45 -23.86 15.90
C VAL A 467 12.76 -23.68 17.25
N ASP A 468 11.84 -24.56 17.63
CA ASP A 468 11.12 -24.51 18.90
C ASP A 468 12.08 -24.66 20.11
N GLU A 469 13.06 -25.60 20.02
CA GLU A 469 14.09 -25.78 21.02
C GLU A 469 15.00 -24.55 21.14
N TRP A 470 15.34 -23.93 20.01
CA TRP A 470 16.11 -22.69 19.98
C TRP A 470 15.36 -21.53 20.63
N HIS A 471 14.08 -21.33 20.30
CA HIS A 471 13.22 -20.35 20.97
C HIS A 471 13.14 -20.60 22.50
N GLY A 472 12.99 -21.87 22.89
CA GLY A 472 12.98 -22.27 24.30
C GLY A 472 14.32 -21.98 25.01
N ARG A 473 15.47 -22.10 24.31
CA ARG A 473 16.79 -21.75 24.85
C ARG A 473 16.99 -20.26 24.98
N LEU A 474 16.66 -19.48 23.93
CA LEU A 474 16.71 -18.01 24.01
C LEU A 474 15.98 -17.47 25.25
N GLY A 475 14.85 -18.11 25.59
CA GLY A 475 14.12 -17.79 26.81
C GLY A 475 14.81 -18.18 28.14
N ARG A 476 15.80 -19.11 28.12
CA ARG A 476 16.48 -19.60 29.33
C ARG A 476 17.90 -19.04 29.50
N GLU A 477 18.68 -18.96 28.44
CA GLU A 477 20.10 -18.58 28.49
C GLU A 477 20.32 -17.09 28.77
N GLN A 478 19.36 -16.25 28.43
CA GLN A 478 19.38 -14.81 28.78
C GLN A 478 19.02 -14.54 30.26
N SER A 479 18.76 -15.59 31.05
CA SER A 479 18.56 -15.47 32.51
C SER A 479 19.88 -15.18 33.27
N GLY A 480 21.03 -15.17 32.63
CA GLY A 480 22.34 -14.92 33.24
C GLY A 480 22.76 -13.45 33.36
N GLY A 481 22.07 -12.53 32.72
CA GLY A 481 22.27 -11.07 32.83
C GLY A 481 21.18 -10.32 32.08
N ASP A 482 20.49 -9.40 32.74
CA ASP A 482 19.49 -8.55 32.12
C ASP A 482 20.21 -7.46 31.30
N LEU A 483 20.31 -7.65 29.97
CA LEU A 483 20.79 -6.64 29.07
C LEU A 483 19.73 -5.54 28.97
N GLN A 484 20.09 -4.34 29.38
CA GLN A 484 19.26 -3.14 29.24
C GLN A 484 19.90 -2.17 28.26
N TRP A 485 19.10 -1.46 27.50
CA TRP A 485 19.56 -0.44 26.59
C TRP A 485 18.74 0.84 26.71
N ARG A 486 19.30 1.90 26.17
CA ARG A 486 18.65 3.21 26.18
C ARG A 486 17.49 3.22 25.19
N LYS A 487 16.36 3.83 25.57
CA LYS A 487 15.26 4.10 24.65
C LYS A 487 15.74 4.83 23.39
N SER A 488 15.15 4.45 22.27
CA SER A 488 15.29 5.17 21.01
C SER A 488 14.66 6.59 21.13
N PRO A 489 14.95 7.50 20.22
CA PRO A 489 14.34 8.84 20.21
C PRO A 489 12.84 8.82 19.82
N VAL A 490 12.30 7.67 19.44
CA VAL A 490 10.89 7.51 19.03
C VAL A 490 9.99 7.52 20.27
N ALA A 491 8.88 8.23 20.21
CA ALA A 491 7.95 8.35 21.34
C ALA A 491 6.98 7.17 21.45
N ASP A 492 6.62 6.82 22.68
CA ASP A 492 5.51 5.90 22.94
C ASP A 492 4.20 6.50 22.39
N TYR A 493 3.25 5.65 22.04
CA TYR A 493 1.99 6.07 21.42
C TYR A 493 0.77 5.55 22.19
N VAL A 494 -0.26 6.40 22.30
CA VAL A 494 -1.53 6.02 22.90
C VAL A 494 -2.68 6.57 22.04
N GLN A 495 -3.57 5.68 21.62
CA GLN A 495 -4.79 6.03 20.90
C GLN A 495 -6.01 5.49 21.66
N ARG A 496 -7.02 6.34 21.85
CA ARG A 496 -8.28 5.98 22.52
C ARG A 496 -9.39 5.93 21.47
N GLU A 497 -10.21 4.88 21.51
CA GLU A 497 -11.35 4.67 20.64
C GLU A 497 -12.58 4.29 21.45
N GLY A 498 -13.77 4.76 21.04
CA GLY A 498 -15.04 4.52 21.73
C GLY A 498 -15.48 5.68 22.63
N SER A 499 -16.71 5.57 23.17
CA SER A 499 -17.30 6.59 24.07
C SER A 499 -16.84 6.38 25.51
N ALA A 500 -16.58 7.47 26.23
CA ALA A 500 -16.15 7.44 27.64
C ALA A 500 -17.20 6.85 28.60
N GLU A 501 -18.46 6.73 28.16
CA GLU A 501 -19.60 6.30 28.99
C GLU A 501 -20.03 4.85 28.76
N GLY A 502 -19.35 4.07 27.90
CA GLY A 502 -19.72 2.69 27.54
C GLY A 502 -18.62 1.65 27.71
N LYS A 503 -19.03 0.37 27.76
CA LYS A 503 -18.14 -0.82 27.79
C LYS A 503 -17.25 -0.97 26.53
N GLU A 504 -17.36 -0.05 25.58
CA GLU A 504 -16.70 -0.12 24.27
C GLU A 504 -15.40 0.70 24.19
N MET A 505 -14.96 1.33 25.28
CA MET A 505 -13.72 2.09 25.24
C MET A 505 -12.52 1.15 25.09
N GLN A 506 -11.73 1.39 24.06
CA GLN A 506 -10.49 0.67 23.77
C GLN A 506 -9.33 1.64 23.82
N VAL A 507 -8.22 1.24 24.41
CA VAL A 507 -6.99 2.03 24.49
C VAL A 507 -5.87 1.22 23.85
N TRP A 508 -5.40 1.66 22.69
CA TRP A 508 -4.23 1.13 22.02
C TRP A 508 -2.98 1.78 22.59
N ARG A 509 -1.98 0.99 22.91
CA ARG A 509 -0.68 1.47 23.38
C ARG A 509 0.44 0.82 22.58
N ILE A 510 1.41 1.65 22.15
CA ILE A 510 2.65 1.17 21.54
C ILE A 510 3.78 1.70 22.41
N ARG A 511 4.59 0.80 22.97
CA ARG A 511 5.72 1.14 23.83
C ARG A 511 6.97 0.35 23.44
N GLU A 512 8.12 0.96 23.63
CA GLU A 512 9.41 0.30 23.36
C GLU A 512 9.75 -0.72 24.45
N LEU A 513 10.34 -1.84 24.02
CA LEU A 513 10.92 -2.87 24.89
C LEU A 513 12.42 -2.58 25.03
N VAL A 514 12.87 -2.32 26.25
CA VAL A 514 14.23 -1.81 26.52
C VAL A 514 15.13 -2.76 27.29
N SER A 515 14.72 -4.02 27.42
CA SER A 515 15.52 -5.04 28.08
C SER A 515 15.33 -6.43 27.46
N SER A 516 16.35 -7.28 27.63
CA SER A 516 16.28 -8.67 27.21
C SER A 516 15.14 -9.43 27.88
N LYS A 517 14.82 -9.11 29.13
CA LYS A 517 13.67 -9.68 29.86
C LYS A 517 12.33 -9.34 29.22
N GLU A 518 12.17 -8.08 28.78
CA GLU A 518 10.95 -7.66 28.09
C GLU A 518 10.81 -8.36 26.72
N LEU A 519 11.90 -8.47 25.95
CA LEU A 519 11.90 -9.22 24.68
C LEU A 519 11.55 -10.70 24.87
N ILE A 520 12.09 -11.34 25.92
CA ILE A 520 11.75 -12.74 26.25
C ILE A 520 10.26 -12.87 26.62
N ALA A 521 9.75 -11.96 27.45
CA ALA A 521 8.35 -11.96 27.83
C ALA A 521 7.42 -11.74 26.62
N GLU A 522 7.82 -10.85 25.73
CA GLU A 522 7.12 -10.59 24.45
C GLU A 522 7.14 -11.83 23.55
N GLY A 523 8.30 -12.42 23.34
CA GLY A 523 8.46 -13.64 22.52
C GLY A 523 7.64 -14.81 23.04
N ARG A 524 7.55 -14.99 24.37
CA ARG A 524 6.70 -16.02 24.98
C ARG A 524 5.20 -15.71 24.79
N ALA A 525 4.79 -14.46 24.96
CA ALA A 525 3.40 -14.07 24.83
C ALA A 525 2.92 -14.14 23.36
N GLN A 526 3.77 -13.76 22.42
CA GLN A 526 3.45 -13.71 20.99
C GLN A 526 3.87 -14.98 20.23
N GLY A 527 4.64 -15.89 20.84
CA GLY A 527 5.06 -17.13 20.19
C GLY A 527 6.00 -16.93 18.99
N HIS A 528 6.93 -15.98 19.10
CA HIS A 528 7.92 -15.70 18.05
C HIS A 528 9.31 -15.32 18.62
N CYS A 529 10.31 -15.20 17.73
CA CYS A 529 11.74 -15.14 18.07
C CYS A 529 12.29 -13.77 18.47
N VAL A 530 11.44 -12.81 18.89
CA VAL A 530 11.87 -11.43 19.17
C VAL A 530 13.01 -11.32 20.20
N ALA A 531 13.20 -12.30 21.07
CA ALA A 531 14.31 -12.33 22.00
C ALA A 531 15.70 -12.33 21.30
N SER A 532 15.80 -12.79 20.06
CA SER A 532 17.04 -12.77 19.27
C SER A 532 17.50 -11.34 18.92
N TYR A 533 16.60 -10.36 18.96
CA TYR A 533 16.91 -8.97 18.65
C TYR A 533 17.64 -8.22 19.77
N ALA A 534 17.80 -8.80 20.96
CA ALA A 534 18.43 -8.14 22.12
C ALA A 534 19.79 -7.52 21.79
N LYS A 535 20.64 -8.22 21.02
CA LYS A 535 21.95 -7.69 20.58
C LYS A 535 21.81 -6.50 19.64
N SER A 536 20.92 -6.56 18.67
CA SER A 536 20.67 -5.49 17.71
C SER A 536 20.11 -4.25 18.39
N CYS A 537 19.23 -4.43 19.36
CA CYS A 537 18.69 -3.34 20.19
C CYS A 537 19.79 -2.70 21.05
N PHE A 538 20.62 -3.51 21.73
CA PHE A 538 21.75 -3.03 22.52
C PHE A 538 22.77 -2.25 21.69
N GLN A 539 23.00 -2.66 20.44
CA GLN A 539 23.89 -1.97 19.50
C GLN A 539 23.22 -0.74 18.83
N GLY A 540 21.96 -0.44 19.13
CA GLY A 540 21.23 0.68 18.54
C GLY A 540 20.94 0.53 17.03
N LYS A 541 20.92 -0.70 16.51
CA LYS A 541 20.61 -0.98 15.09
C LYS A 541 19.12 -1.06 14.81
N CYS A 542 18.33 -1.41 15.81
CA CYS A 542 16.88 -1.43 15.77
C CYS A 542 16.30 -1.18 17.16
N SER A 543 15.02 -0.90 17.23
CA SER A 543 14.21 -0.91 18.45
C SER A 543 12.99 -1.82 18.24
N ILE A 544 12.59 -2.50 19.31
CA ILE A 544 11.43 -3.41 19.29
C ILE A 544 10.32 -2.81 20.17
N TRP A 545 9.13 -2.86 19.66
CA TRP A 545 7.94 -2.25 20.26
C TRP A 545 6.85 -3.30 20.43
N THR A 546 6.12 -3.23 21.55
CA THR A 546 4.88 -4.01 21.74
C THR A 546 3.68 -3.11 21.55
N MET A 547 2.68 -3.61 20.83
CA MET A 547 1.37 -2.98 20.72
C MET A 547 0.35 -3.79 21.49
N GLU A 548 -0.33 -3.12 22.43
CA GLU A 548 -1.32 -3.69 23.32
C GLU A 548 -2.65 -2.95 23.14
N ILE A 549 -3.75 -3.69 23.30
CA ILE A 549 -5.09 -3.12 23.41
C ILE A 549 -5.63 -3.36 24.81
N GLN A 550 -6.03 -2.30 25.47
CA GLN A 550 -6.72 -2.36 26.75
C GLN A 550 -8.22 -2.17 26.52
N THR A 551 -9.00 -3.16 26.94
CA THR A 551 -10.46 -3.16 26.93
C THR A 551 -10.98 -3.27 28.37
N PHE A 552 -12.29 -3.29 28.54
CA PHE A 552 -12.90 -3.56 29.85
C PHE A 552 -12.52 -4.94 30.40
N ASP A 553 -12.31 -5.93 29.53
CA ASP A 553 -12.02 -7.33 29.90
C ASP A 553 -10.52 -7.56 30.22
N GLY A 554 -9.65 -6.59 29.94
CA GLY A 554 -8.22 -6.71 30.23
C GLY A 554 -7.29 -6.06 29.19
N ILE A 555 -6.03 -6.47 29.26
CA ILE A 555 -4.98 -6.04 28.33
C ILE A 555 -4.58 -7.22 27.46
N ASP A 556 -4.68 -7.04 26.14
CA ASP A 556 -4.30 -8.01 25.12
C ASP A 556 -3.09 -7.52 24.33
N LYS A 557 -2.06 -8.34 24.23
CA LYS A 557 -0.93 -8.09 23.32
C LYS A 557 -1.34 -8.40 21.89
N ARG A 558 -1.14 -7.44 21.02
CA ARG A 558 -1.58 -7.55 19.62
C ARG A 558 -0.44 -7.75 18.64
N LEU A 559 0.57 -6.89 18.69
CA LEU A 559 1.66 -6.89 17.74
C LEU A 559 3.00 -6.64 18.42
N THR A 560 4.03 -7.20 17.81
CA THR A 560 5.43 -6.82 17.98
C THR A 560 5.91 -6.12 16.72
N ILE A 561 6.58 -4.97 16.87
CA ILE A 561 6.96 -4.09 15.76
C ILE A 561 8.48 -3.87 15.82
N GLU A 562 9.17 -4.05 14.70
CA GLU A 562 10.58 -3.71 14.53
C GLU A 562 10.73 -2.36 13.83
N VAL A 563 11.51 -1.45 14.42
CA VAL A 563 11.92 -0.19 13.81
C VAL A 563 13.42 -0.19 13.62
N GLY A 564 13.87 -0.05 12.38
CA GLY A 564 15.29 0.06 12.04
C GLY A 564 15.84 1.44 12.37
N LEU A 565 16.99 1.49 13.04
CA LEU A 565 17.66 2.72 13.44
C LEU A 565 18.97 2.90 12.64
N PRO A 566 19.40 4.13 12.39
CA PRO A 566 18.78 5.43 12.75
C PRO A 566 17.67 5.88 11.78
N GLN A 567 17.38 5.15 10.70
CA GLN A 567 16.50 5.58 9.59
C GLN A 567 15.03 5.79 10.02
N GLY A 568 14.60 5.18 11.12
CA GLY A 568 13.21 5.26 11.57
C GLY A 568 12.23 4.51 10.64
N GLU A 569 12.66 3.39 10.05
CA GLU A 569 11.85 2.57 9.16
C GLU A 569 11.20 1.42 9.94
N ILE A 570 9.88 1.32 9.96
CA ILE A 570 9.16 0.15 10.45
C ILE A 570 9.36 -0.99 9.46
N ARG A 571 10.09 -2.04 9.87
CA ARG A 571 10.50 -3.16 9.02
C ARG A 571 9.64 -4.38 9.18
N GLN A 572 9.13 -4.62 10.39
CA GLN A 572 8.26 -5.75 10.67
C GLN A 572 7.13 -5.37 11.60
N VAL A 573 5.96 -5.97 11.36
CA VAL A 573 4.76 -5.85 12.19
C VAL A 573 4.15 -7.24 12.27
N ARG A 574 4.25 -7.92 13.44
CA ARG A 574 3.83 -9.31 13.62
C ARG A 574 3.00 -9.48 14.89
N GLY A 575 1.92 -10.22 14.76
CA GLY A 575 1.10 -10.68 15.88
C GLY A 575 1.42 -12.12 16.30
N LEU A 576 0.54 -12.68 17.11
CA LEU A 576 0.68 -14.04 17.65
C LEU A 576 1.08 -15.05 16.59
N ARG A 577 2.17 -15.82 16.84
CA ARG A 577 2.75 -16.82 15.94
C ARG A 577 3.09 -16.26 14.55
N ASN A 578 3.64 -15.05 14.52
CA ASN A 578 4.03 -14.33 13.29
C ASN A 578 2.87 -14.04 12.32
N ARG A 579 1.61 -14.03 12.79
CA ARG A 579 0.51 -13.61 11.94
C ARG A 579 0.71 -12.18 11.44
N ARG A 580 0.19 -11.89 10.29
CA ARG A 580 0.12 -10.51 9.79
C ARG A 580 -0.79 -9.65 10.67
N ALA A 581 -0.49 -8.37 10.74
CA ALA A 581 -1.36 -7.41 11.40
C ALA A 581 -2.73 -7.36 10.70
N THR A 582 -3.78 -7.20 11.49
CA THR A 582 -5.12 -6.91 10.96
C THR A 582 -5.18 -5.48 10.46
N ARG A 583 -6.24 -5.14 9.73
CA ARG A 583 -6.45 -3.80 9.20
C ARG A 583 -6.50 -2.73 10.30
N ASP A 584 -7.23 -3.00 11.38
CA ASP A 584 -7.34 -2.06 12.49
C ASP A 584 -6.00 -1.88 13.22
N GLU A 585 -5.27 -2.96 13.40
CA GLU A 585 -3.92 -2.92 13.96
C GLU A 585 -2.97 -2.09 13.09
N MET A 586 -2.98 -2.31 11.76
CA MET A 586 -2.17 -1.51 10.82
C MET A 586 -2.56 -0.04 10.79
N ARG A 587 -3.85 0.29 10.95
CA ARG A 587 -4.31 1.68 11.08
C ARG A 587 -3.66 2.37 12.28
N VAL A 588 -3.62 1.70 13.42
CA VAL A 588 -2.97 2.23 14.63
C VAL A 588 -1.47 2.40 14.44
N VAL A 589 -0.80 1.41 13.82
CA VAL A 589 0.63 1.48 13.48
C VAL A 589 0.92 2.64 12.51
N THR A 590 0.08 2.84 11.50
CA THR A 590 0.23 3.94 10.54
C THR A 590 0.06 5.31 11.20
N ASN A 591 -0.91 5.45 12.12
CA ASN A 591 -1.11 6.68 12.88
C ASN A 591 0.11 7.00 13.76
N TRP A 592 0.66 5.98 14.44
CA TRP A 592 1.90 6.12 15.20
C TRP A 592 3.08 6.51 14.32
N ALA A 593 3.25 5.86 13.17
CA ALA A 593 4.30 6.16 12.22
C ALA A 593 4.25 7.63 11.77
N MET A 594 3.06 8.11 11.37
CA MET A 594 2.86 9.51 10.98
C MET A 594 3.20 10.49 12.11
N GLN A 595 2.76 10.21 13.35
CA GLN A 595 3.01 11.10 14.49
C GLN A 595 4.48 11.13 14.90
N SER A 596 5.19 10.01 14.74
CA SER A 596 6.59 9.85 15.16
C SER A 596 7.60 10.09 14.03
N GLY A 597 7.16 10.47 12.84
CA GLY A 597 8.04 10.68 11.67
C GLY A 597 8.70 9.39 11.15
N LEU A 598 8.07 8.22 11.40
CA LEU A 598 8.57 6.94 10.93
C LEU A 598 8.07 6.63 9.53
N SER A 599 8.89 5.95 8.74
CA SER A 599 8.50 5.38 7.45
C SER A 599 8.07 3.92 7.60
N LEU A 600 7.15 3.48 6.76
CA LEU A 600 6.78 2.07 6.64
C LEU A 600 7.58 1.42 5.52
N ALA A 601 8.13 0.25 5.76
CA ALA A 601 8.73 -0.54 4.69
C ALA A 601 7.69 -0.86 3.62
N THR A 602 8.09 -0.84 2.36
CA THR A 602 7.19 -0.92 1.20
C THR A 602 6.41 -2.23 1.07
N TYR A 603 6.72 -3.20 1.89
CA TYR A 603 6.11 -4.54 1.89
C TYR A 603 5.18 -4.82 3.11
N LEU A 604 5.01 -3.85 4.00
CA LEU A 604 4.09 -3.94 5.17
C LEU A 604 2.65 -3.64 4.80
#